data_db2f9634620f762e05faf8fdb5a9fe14
#
_entry.id   db2f9634620f762e05faf8fdb5a9fe14
#
_cell.length_a   1.000
_cell.length_b   1.000
_cell.length_c   1.000
_cell.angle_alpha   90.00
_cell.angle_beta   90.00
_cell.angle_gamma   90.00
#
_symmetry.space_group_name_H-M   'P 1'
#
loop_
_entity.id
_entity.type
_entity.pdbx_description
1 polymer ?
#
loop_
_entity_poly.entity_id
_entity_poly.type
_entity_poly.pdbx_seq_one_letter_code
_entity_poly.pdbx_strand_id
1 'polypeptide(L)'
;MAVTDFFCYICMSLNLSQNKSIKHTKIIMERTWRWFGKNDKITLDMLRQIGVEGIVTALHDVPNGEVWTREKIKDLKDYIESYGMRWSVVESLPVCESIKYAGPDRDQLIENYKESLKNLSLEGIHTICYNFMPVLDWARTDLDHKNPNGTTNLYFSHAEFAYFDICILKRKDAEKSWSEDILKEVERLKKTMTPEDDHKLVENIIVKTQGFVSGNIKEDDEHPVELFRQLLDLYKGISKEQLRENMKYFLEAIMPVCDEYDMYMCVHPDDPPFQILGLPRIVTCDEDIQWFLKAVDNPHNGLTFCAGSLSAGAHNDVQELARKYASRTWFVHMRSCHIFKDGNFTEASHLGGRADLIELARIFEKEEEGRADNPNIARLPMRVDHGMTMLGDAERGYNAGYSFLGRMFAMGQVQGIIATVDRELGKPFHQPGFWEE
;
A
#
# COMPACT_ATOMS: atom_id res chain seq x y z
N MET A 1 -43.31 47.41 21.91
CA MET A 1 -43.51 46.14 21.23
C MET A 1 -43.11 46.26 19.75
N ALA A 2 -41.94 46.77 19.43
CA ALA A 2 -41.48 46.92 18.03
C ALA A 2 -39.96 46.80 17.85
N VAL A 3 -39.20 46.45 18.88
CA VAL A 3 -37.73 46.36 18.80
C VAL A 3 -37.22 44.91 18.86
N THR A 4 -38.04 43.97 19.38
CA THR A 4 -37.70 42.55 19.50
C THR A 4 -37.87 41.76 18.19
N ASP A 5 -38.77 42.21 17.30
CA ASP A 5 -39.01 41.50 16.02
C ASP A 5 -37.97 41.82 14.94
N PHE A 6 -37.32 42.99 15.04
CA PHE A 6 -36.28 43.39 14.07
C PHE A 6 -34.94 42.65 14.29
N PHE A 7 -34.61 42.29 15.53
CA PHE A 7 -33.42 41.52 15.85
C PHE A 7 -33.56 40.04 15.43
N CYS A 8 -34.76 39.49 15.49
CA CYS A 8 -35.02 38.10 15.06
C CYS A 8 -34.93 37.97 13.54
N TYR A 9 -35.35 38.98 12.78
CA TYR A 9 -35.27 38.96 11.31
C TYR A 9 -33.83 39.11 10.79
N ILE A 10 -32.97 39.89 11.46
CA ILE A 10 -31.55 40.05 11.11
C ILE A 10 -30.77 38.80 11.48
N CYS A 11 -31.04 38.15 12.61
CA CYS A 11 -30.43 36.87 12.95
C CYS A 11 -30.85 35.69 12.01
N MET A 12 -32.12 35.69 11.59
CA MET A 12 -32.57 34.69 10.58
C MET A 12 -31.99 34.95 9.18
N SER A 13 -31.87 36.23 8.77
CA SER A 13 -31.26 36.55 7.47
C SER A 13 -29.75 36.36 7.46
N LEU A 14 -29.05 36.54 8.58
CA LEU A 14 -27.62 36.23 8.72
C LEU A 14 -27.34 34.72 8.77
N ASN A 15 -28.20 33.93 9.41
CA ASN A 15 -28.08 32.47 9.36
C ASN A 15 -28.46 31.85 7.98
N LEU A 16 -29.37 32.51 7.23
CA LEU A 16 -29.70 32.08 5.88
C LEU A 16 -28.66 32.54 4.82
N SER A 17 -27.87 33.57 5.10
CA SER A 17 -26.78 34.01 4.22
C SER A 17 -25.47 33.22 4.48
N GLN A 18 -25.26 32.68 5.67
CA GLN A 18 -24.12 31.80 5.95
C GLN A 18 -24.32 30.38 5.40
N ASN A 19 -25.57 29.94 5.18
CA ASN A 19 -25.86 28.63 4.60
C ASN A 19 -25.88 28.59 3.04
N LYS A 20 -25.51 29.69 2.35
CA LYS A 20 -25.47 29.76 0.90
C LYS A 20 -24.10 30.03 0.30
N SER A 21 -23.04 29.81 1.03
CA SER A 21 -21.67 29.90 0.52
C SER A 21 -20.79 28.79 1.11
N ILE A 22 -21.27 27.55 1.14
CA ILE A 22 -20.36 26.43 0.93
C ILE A 22 -20.01 26.50 -0.56
N LYS A 23 -19.11 27.39 -0.92
CA LYS A 23 -18.33 27.23 -2.15
C LYS A 23 -17.79 25.82 -2.05
N HIS A 24 -18.16 24.96 -2.98
CA HIS A 24 -17.50 23.67 -3.18
C HIS A 24 -16.00 23.95 -3.22
N THR A 25 -15.32 23.79 -2.10
CA THR A 25 -13.87 23.79 -2.06
C THR A 25 -13.51 22.61 -2.92
N LYS A 26 -12.97 22.86 -4.11
CA LYS A 26 -12.65 21.80 -5.05
C LYS A 26 -11.69 20.86 -4.32
N ILE A 27 -12.07 19.60 -4.27
CA ILE A 27 -11.36 18.55 -3.56
C ILE A 27 -10.12 18.19 -4.35
N ILE A 28 -9.00 17.97 -3.69
CA ILE A 28 -7.71 17.56 -4.27
C ILE A 28 -7.20 16.33 -3.55
N MET A 29 -6.39 15.49 -4.21
CA MET A 29 -5.79 14.30 -3.62
C MET A 29 -5.05 14.66 -2.32
N GLU A 30 -5.26 13.82 -1.30
CA GLU A 30 -4.61 14.00 -0.01
C GLU A 30 -3.18 13.47 -0.06
N ARG A 31 -2.21 14.29 0.33
CA ARG A 31 -0.80 13.92 0.42
C ARG A 31 -0.54 13.15 1.68
N THR A 32 -0.29 11.86 1.56
CA THR A 32 -0.08 10.98 2.69
C THR A 32 1.32 10.37 2.68
N TRP A 33 1.72 9.85 3.84
CA TRP A 33 3.03 9.24 4.03
C TRP A 33 2.95 8.00 4.90
N ARG A 34 3.60 6.91 4.45
CA ARG A 34 3.76 5.70 5.27
C ARG A 34 4.75 5.98 6.40
N TRP A 35 4.25 5.88 7.62
CA TRP A 35 4.99 6.10 8.87
C TRP A 35 4.87 4.86 9.76
N PHE A 36 6.00 4.42 10.36
CA PHE A 36 6.09 3.16 11.09
C PHE A 36 5.93 3.31 12.61
N GLY A 37 5.25 4.36 13.04
CA GLY A 37 4.93 4.57 14.46
C GLY A 37 5.96 5.42 15.20
N LYS A 38 5.76 5.57 16.50
CA LYS A 38 6.51 6.51 17.36
C LYS A 38 8.02 6.27 17.37
N ASN A 39 8.49 5.08 16.99
CA ASN A 39 9.90 4.72 16.88
C ASN A 39 10.50 4.92 15.49
N ASP A 40 9.70 5.39 14.51
CA ASP A 40 10.20 5.71 13.18
C ASP A 40 11.23 6.84 13.25
N LYS A 41 12.35 6.66 12.59
CA LYS A 41 13.40 7.69 12.48
C LYS A 41 12.95 8.90 11.67
N ILE A 42 11.92 8.76 10.85
CA ILE A 42 11.24 9.84 10.13
C ILE A 42 10.12 10.34 11.05
N THR A 43 10.31 11.49 11.65
CA THR A 43 9.37 12.05 12.63
C THR A 43 8.19 12.76 11.97
N LEU A 44 7.08 12.90 12.71
CA LEU A 44 5.92 13.63 12.23
C LEU A 44 6.23 15.12 11.96
N ASP A 45 7.14 15.74 12.71
CA ASP A 45 7.62 17.10 12.42
C ASP A 45 8.30 17.20 11.05
N MET A 46 9.12 16.22 10.69
CA MET A 46 9.74 16.17 9.35
C MET A 46 8.68 16.07 8.25
N LEU A 47 7.65 15.25 8.46
CA LEU A 47 6.56 15.07 7.51
C LEU A 47 5.71 16.32 7.34
N ARG A 48 5.41 17.00 8.43
CA ARG A 48 4.69 18.29 8.40
C ARG A 48 5.45 19.33 7.58
N GLN A 49 6.78 19.42 7.71
CA GLN A 49 7.61 20.39 6.99
C GLN A 49 7.58 20.20 5.47
N ILE A 50 7.31 18.99 4.98
CA ILE A 50 7.24 18.70 3.54
C ILE A 50 5.79 18.68 2.99
N GLY A 51 4.83 19.15 3.81
CA GLY A 51 3.43 19.32 3.40
C GLY A 51 2.62 18.02 3.35
N VAL A 52 2.98 17.01 4.16
CA VAL A 52 2.14 15.82 4.39
C VAL A 52 0.92 16.22 5.22
N GLU A 53 -0.26 15.81 4.77
CA GLU A 53 -1.55 16.10 5.41
C GLU A 53 -2.07 14.92 6.21
N GLY A 54 -1.81 13.71 5.70
CA GLY A 54 -2.30 12.47 6.27
C GLY A 54 -1.23 11.41 6.50
N ILE A 55 -1.43 10.64 7.54
CA ILE A 55 -0.54 9.54 7.91
C ILE A 55 -1.17 8.21 7.51
N VAL A 56 -0.34 7.37 6.90
CA VAL A 56 -0.63 5.96 6.58
C VAL A 56 0.16 5.12 7.56
N THR A 57 -0.51 4.41 8.45
CA THR A 57 0.15 3.62 9.50
C THR A 57 -0.72 2.48 10.01
N ALA A 58 -0.21 1.73 10.99
CA ALA A 58 -0.89 0.62 11.63
C ALA A 58 -0.53 0.57 13.13
N LEU A 59 -1.26 -0.21 13.92
CA LEU A 59 -0.87 -0.55 15.28
C LEU A 59 0.16 -1.70 15.26
N HIS A 60 1.43 -1.35 15.06
CA HIS A 60 2.53 -2.31 14.91
C HIS A 60 2.85 -3.10 16.18
N ASP A 61 2.32 -2.68 17.33
CA ASP A 61 2.49 -3.33 18.65
C ASP A 61 1.36 -4.30 19.00
N VAL A 62 0.35 -4.43 18.14
CA VAL A 62 -0.74 -5.41 18.30
C VAL A 62 -0.42 -6.65 17.48
N PRO A 63 -0.36 -7.85 18.11
CA PRO A 63 -0.12 -9.08 17.38
C PRO A 63 -1.17 -9.33 16.28
N ASN A 64 -0.74 -9.97 15.18
CA ASN A 64 -1.62 -10.31 14.09
C ASN A 64 -2.79 -11.20 14.58
N GLY A 65 -4.01 -10.83 14.20
CA GLY A 65 -5.23 -11.55 14.57
C GLY A 65 -5.88 -11.11 15.88
N GLU A 66 -5.22 -10.29 16.68
CA GLU A 66 -5.84 -9.67 17.84
C GLU A 66 -6.72 -8.48 17.47
N VAL A 67 -7.72 -8.21 18.30
CA VAL A 67 -8.61 -7.06 18.12
C VAL A 67 -7.85 -5.77 18.40
N TRP A 68 -7.95 -4.81 17.48
CA TRP A 68 -7.51 -3.44 17.72
C TRP A 68 -8.53 -2.71 18.59
N THR A 69 -8.17 -2.42 19.82
CA THR A 69 -9.08 -1.76 20.75
C THR A 69 -9.21 -0.27 20.44
N ARG A 70 -10.37 0.32 20.73
CA ARG A 70 -10.60 1.76 20.53
C ARG A 70 -9.58 2.63 21.27
N GLU A 71 -9.17 2.20 22.48
CA GLU A 71 -8.18 2.91 23.27
C GLU A 71 -6.84 3.04 22.51
N LYS A 72 -6.28 1.91 22.01
CA LYS A 72 -5.03 1.92 21.24
C LYS A 72 -5.14 2.73 19.94
N ILE A 73 -6.27 2.60 19.23
CA ILE A 73 -6.53 3.37 18.01
C ILE A 73 -6.55 4.86 18.34
N LYS A 74 -7.30 5.26 19.36
CA LYS A 74 -7.42 6.65 19.78
C LYS A 74 -6.08 7.23 20.23
N ASP A 75 -5.28 6.51 20.99
CA ASP A 75 -3.96 6.96 21.46
C ASP A 75 -3.01 7.28 20.31
N LEU A 76 -2.99 6.45 19.27
CA LEU A 76 -2.17 6.70 18.09
C LEU A 76 -2.73 7.84 17.25
N LYS A 77 -4.05 7.88 17.06
CA LYS A 77 -4.73 8.95 16.35
C LYS A 77 -4.48 10.30 17.00
N ASP A 78 -4.75 10.45 18.31
CA ASP A 78 -4.54 11.69 19.05
C ASP A 78 -3.08 12.16 18.96
N TYR A 79 -2.13 11.20 18.99
CA TYR A 79 -0.71 11.52 18.80
C TYR A 79 -0.45 12.12 17.41
N ILE A 80 -0.98 11.52 16.35
CA ILE A 80 -0.84 12.02 14.96
C ILE A 80 -1.49 13.41 14.84
N GLU A 81 -2.71 13.56 15.36
CA GLU A 81 -3.48 14.82 15.30
C GLU A 81 -2.82 15.95 16.06
N SER A 82 -2.05 15.65 17.12
CA SER A 82 -1.28 16.65 17.86
C SER A 82 -0.20 17.35 17.02
N TYR A 83 0.19 16.77 15.88
CA TYR A 83 1.10 17.34 14.89
C TYR A 83 0.36 18.05 13.73
N GLY A 84 -0.97 18.17 13.79
CA GLY A 84 -1.77 18.81 12.75
C GLY A 84 -1.99 17.97 11.50
N MET A 85 -1.80 16.66 11.59
CA MET A 85 -2.08 15.68 10.53
C MET A 85 -3.20 14.74 10.97
N ARG A 86 -3.83 14.02 10.03
CA ARG A 86 -4.84 13.01 10.37
C ARG A 86 -4.31 11.59 10.10
N TRP A 87 -4.86 10.58 10.76
CA TRP A 87 -4.64 9.19 10.37
C TRP A 87 -5.61 8.86 9.22
N SER A 88 -5.11 8.89 7.99
CA SER A 88 -5.94 8.80 6.78
C SER A 88 -6.21 7.38 6.33
N VAL A 89 -5.22 6.50 6.43
CA VAL A 89 -5.30 5.10 5.96
C VAL A 89 -4.63 4.18 6.97
N VAL A 90 -5.31 3.09 7.28
CA VAL A 90 -4.65 1.94 7.93
C VAL A 90 -3.94 1.12 6.84
N GLU A 91 -2.63 1.01 6.96
CA GLU A 91 -1.85 0.12 6.10
C GLU A 91 -0.81 -0.63 6.95
N SER A 92 -1.10 -1.89 7.27
CA SER A 92 -2.33 -2.62 7.00
C SER A 92 -2.99 -3.09 8.28
N LEU A 93 -4.30 -3.36 8.25
CA LEU A 93 -4.91 -4.27 9.20
C LEU A 93 -4.59 -5.67 8.70
N PRO A 94 -3.76 -6.46 9.41
CA PRO A 94 -3.23 -7.71 8.87
C PRO A 94 -4.32 -8.77 8.69
N VAL A 95 -4.38 -9.37 7.49
CA VAL A 95 -5.15 -10.59 7.25
C VAL A 95 -4.26 -11.78 7.57
N CYS A 96 -4.56 -12.49 8.66
CA CYS A 96 -3.76 -13.63 9.12
C CYS A 96 -3.65 -14.73 8.06
N GLU A 97 -2.52 -15.45 8.05
CA GLU A 97 -2.31 -16.57 7.13
C GLU A 97 -3.44 -17.60 7.23
N SER A 98 -3.93 -17.89 8.44
CA SER A 98 -5.03 -18.84 8.67
C SER A 98 -6.33 -18.45 7.96
N ILE A 99 -6.58 -17.15 7.75
CA ILE A 99 -7.70 -16.70 6.92
C ILE A 99 -7.44 -17.03 5.46
N LYS A 100 -6.21 -16.81 4.98
CA LYS A 100 -5.83 -16.98 3.58
C LYS A 100 -5.81 -18.45 3.14
N TYR A 101 -5.27 -19.35 3.98
CA TYR A 101 -5.25 -20.80 3.65
C TYR A 101 -6.46 -21.59 4.20
N ALA A 102 -7.45 -20.91 4.82
CA ALA A 102 -8.64 -21.52 5.44
C ALA A 102 -8.30 -22.44 6.63
N GLY A 103 -7.45 -21.97 7.54
CA GLY A 103 -7.09 -22.67 8.77
C GLY A 103 -8.25 -22.83 9.77
N PRO A 104 -8.03 -23.62 10.82
CA PRO A 104 -9.08 -23.99 11.75
C PRO A 104 -9.63 -22.84 12.62
N ASP A 105 -8.86 -21.79 12.82
CA ASP A 105 -9.20 -20.60 13.60
C ASP A 105 -9.66 -19.42 12.72
N ARG A 106 -9.83 -19.65 11.42
CA ARG A 106 -10.21 -18.63 10.42
C ARG A 106 -11.39 -17.79 10.86
N ASP A 107 -12.46 -18.43 11.32
CA ASP A 107 -13.72 -17.73 11.62
C ASP A 107 -13.58 -16.82 12.85
N GLN A 108 -12.83 -17.27 13.87
CA GLN A 108 -12.53 -16.42 15.03
C GLN A 108 -11.68 -15.22 14.65
N LEU A 109 -10.69 -15.41 13.79
CA LEU A 109 -9.84 -14.32 13.28
C LEU A 109 -10.63 -13.31 12.44
N ILE A 110 -11.62 -13.78 11.68
CA ILE A 110 -12.55 -12.91 10.95
C ILE A 110 -13.43 -12.09 11.92
N GLU A 111 -13.93 -12.68 12.99
CA GLU A 111 -14.69 -11.93 14.01
C GLU A 111 -13.81 -10.85 14.69
N ASN A 112 -12.57 -11.17 15.02
CA ASN A 112 -11.61 -10.18 15.55
C ASN A 112 -11.35 -9.04 14.54
N TYR A 113 -11.27 -9.37 13.26
CA TYR A 113 -11.11 -8.40 12.18
C TYR A 113 -12.31 -7.45 12.08
N LYS A 114 -13.54 -7.99 12.15
CA LYS A 114 -14.79 -7.21 12.16
C LYS A 114 -14.85 -6.23 13.33
N GLU A 115 -14.50 -6.67 14.52
CA GLU A 115 -14.48 -5.78 15.70
C GLU A 115 -13.43 -4.68 15.55
N SER A 116 -12.27 -4.99 14.95
CA SER A 116 -11.24 -4.00 14.65
C SER A 116 -11.72 -2.95 13.64
N LEU A 117 -12.44 -3.37 12.58
CA LEU A 117 -13.04 -2.45 11.60
C LEU A 117 -14.03 -1.49 12.26
N LYS A 118 -14.95 -2.02 13.07
CA LYS A 118 -15.89 -1.22 13.84
C LYS A 118 -15.20 -0.21 14.74
N ASN A 119 -14.17 -0.64 15.47
CA ASN A 119 -13.41 0.23 16.37
C ASN A 119 -12.70 1.36 15.61
N LEU A 120 -12.16 1.09 14.43
CA LEU A 120 -11.52 2.09 13.56
C LEU A 120 -12.54 3.12 13.06
N SER A 121 -13.71 2.68 12.58
CA SER A 121 -14.77 3.59 12.16
C SER A 121 -15.25 4.50 13.29
N LEU A 122 -15.45 3.96 14.48
CA LEU A 122 -15.86 4.74 15.66
C LEU A 122 -14.84 5.81 16.07
N GLU A 123 -13.59 5.67 15.62
CA GLU A 123 -12.54 6.70 15.77
C GLU A 123 -12.37 7.55 14.49
N GLY A 124 -13.22 7.37 13.47
CA GLY A 124 -13.25 8.18 12.24
C GLY A 124 -12.17 7.79 11.23
N ILE A 125 -11.69 6.55 11.25
CA ILE A 125 -10.73 6.01 10.28
C ILE A 125 -11.45 5.00 9.41
N HIS A 126 -11.62 5.29 8.12
CA HIS A 126 -12.53 4.57 7.23
C HIS A 126 -11.84 3.82 6.09
N THR A 127 -10.59 4.11 5.76
CA THR A 127 -9.86 3.48 4.63
C THR A 127 -8.86 2.46 5.15
N ILE A 128 -9.01 1.21 4.71
CA ILE A 128 -8.21 0.07 5.16
C ILE A 128 -7.51 -0.59 3.97
N CYS A 129 -6.22 -0.36 3.83
CA CYS A 129 -5.38 -1.12 2.93
C CYS A 129 -5.01 -2.46 3.56
N TYR A 130 -5.18 -3.55 2.82
CA TYR A 130 -4.87 -4.89 3.28
C TYR A 130 -4.22 -5.72 2.17
N ASN A 131 -3.46 -6.74 2.57
CA ASN A 131 -2.82 -7.70 1.68
C ASN A 131 -3.48 -9.07 1.81
N PHE A 132 -3.66 -9.75 0.67
CA PHE A 132 -4.11 -11.15 0.65
C PHE A 132 -3.07 -12.06 -0.01
N MET A 133 -1.82 -11.63 0.01
CA MET A 133 -0.66 -12.35 -0.52
C MET A 133 -0.27 -13.49 0.45
N PRO A 134 -0.15 -14.72 -0.03
CA PRO A 134 0.36 -15.82 0.79
C PRO A 134 1.81 -15.59 1.22
N VAL A 135 2.12 -15.69 2.49
CA VAL A 135 3.43 -15.69 3.14
C VAL A 135 4.26 -14.42 2.92
N LEU A 136 4.47 -14.03 1.66
CA LEU A 136 5.26 -12.86 1.27
C LEU A 136 4.36 -11.69 0.92
N ASP A 137 4.62 -10.54 1.49
CA ASP A 137 3.97 -9.27 1.16
C ASP A 137 4.52 -8.72 -0.16
N TRP A 138 5.76 -8.21 -0.15
CA TRP A 138 6.48 -7.86 -1.37
C TRP A 138 7.86 -8.53 -1.38
N ALA A 139 8.46 -8.72 -2.55
CA ALA A 139 9.74 -9.41 -2.66
C ALA A 139 10.71 -8.71 -3.60
N ARG A 140 11.97 -8.58 -3.17
CA ARG A 140 13.10 -8.09 -3.95
C ARG A 140 14.35 -8.92 -3.65
N THR A 141 15.25 -9.04 -4.62
CA THR A 141 16.53 -9.77 -4.46
C THR A 141 17.66 -8.86 -4.02
N ASP A 142 17.63 -7.58 -4.40
CA ASP A 142 18.60 -6.58 -3.95
C ASP A 142 17.86 -5.33 -3.43
N LEU A 143 18.25 -4.86 -2.26
CA LEU A 143 17.65 -3.70 -1.61
C LEU A 143 18.45 -2.41 -1.82
N ASP A 144 19.67 -2.51 -2.37
CA ASP A 144 20.62 -1.42 -2.58
C ASP A 144 21.21 -1.44 -3.99
N HIS A 145 20.41 -1.84 -4.98
CA HIS A 145 20.83 -1.89 -6.38
C HIS A 145 21.25 -0.51 -6.89
N LYS A 146 22.48 -0.41 -7.40
CA LYS A 146 23.10 0.86 -7.83
C LYS A 146 22.58 1.33 -9.17
N ASN A 147 22.10 2.56 -9.21
CA ASN A 147 21.77 3.28 -10.44
C ASN A 147 22.97 4.02 -11.02
N PRO A 148 22.97 4.32 -12.34
CA PRO A 148 24.07 5.06 -12.98
C PRO A 148 24.34 6.46 -12.40
N ASN A 149 23.35 7.09 -11.78
CA ASN A 149 23.46 8.40 -11.13
C ASN A 149 23.97 8.35 -9.68
N GLY A 150 24.34 7.16 -9.18
CA GLY A 150 24.86 6.95 -7.82
C GLY A 150 23.81 6.76 -6.73
N THR A 151 22.52 6.85 -7.04
CA THR A 151 21.46 6.45 -6.11
C THR A 151 21.33 4.94 -6.05
N THR A 152 20.65 4.41 -5.01
CA THR A 152 20.28 2.99 -4.99
C THR A 152 18.77 2.82 -4.85
N ASN A 153 18.25 1.67 -5.26
CA ASN A 153 16.85 1.32 -5.13
C ASN A 153 16.62 -0.19 -5.06
N LEU A 154 15.38 -0.58 -4.90
CA LEU A 154 14.97 -1.97 -4.83
C LEU A 154 14.99 -2.62 -6.21
N TYR A 155 15.51 -3.84 -6.31
CA TYR A 155 15.65 -4.58 -7.56
C TYR A 155 15.21 -6.03 -7.40
N PHE A 156 14.62 -6.58 -8.45
CA PHE A 156 14.22 -7.98 -8.54
C PHE A 156 14.92 -8.66 -9.73
N SER A 157 15.69 -9.69 -9.44
CA SER A 157 16.33 -10.56 -10.42
C SER A 157 15.61 -11.90 -10.44
N HIS A 158 15.06 -12.28 -11.59
CA HIS A 158 14.45 -13.61 -11.76
C HIS A 158 15.47 -14.74 -11.52
N ALA A 159 16.71 -14.57 -11.96
CA ALA A 159 17.74 -15.58 -11.81
C ALA A 159 18.18 -15.75 -10.35
N GLU A 160 18.38 -14.64 -9.60
CA GLU A 160 18.73 -14.72 -8.18
C GLU A 160 17.57 -15.24 -7.34
N PHE A 161 16.34 -14.88 -7.68
CA PHE A 161 15.17 -15.40 -6.99
C PHE A 161 14.96 -16.90 -7.27
N ALA A 162 15.22 -17.35 -8.51
CA ALA A 162 15.23 -18.78 -8.87
C ALA A 162 16.35 -19.54 -8.16
N TYR A 163 17.54 -18.94 -8.06
CA TYR A 163 18.66 -19.51 -7.30
C TYR A 163 18.27 -19.67 -5.82
N PHE A 164 17.67 -18.64 -5.22
CA PHE A 164 17.15 -18.72 -3.84
C PHE A 164 16.15 -19.87 -3.70
N ASP A 165 15.18 -19.99 -4.59
CA ASP A 165 14.14 -21.03 -4.58
C ASP A 165 14.72 -22.45 -4.70
N ILE A 166 15.67 -22.65 -5.64
CA ILE A 166 16.23 -23.95 -5.98
C ILE A 166 17.36 -24.35 -5.02
N CYS A 167 18.30 -23.45 -4.74
CA CYS A 167 19.56 -23.78 -4.06
C CYS A 167 19.51 -23.54 -2.56
N ILE A 168 18.89 -22.45 -2.11
CA ILE A 168 18.83 -22.06 -0.70
C ILE A 168 17.59 -22.66 -0.04
N LEU A 169 16.42 -22.35 -0.55
CA LEU A 169 15.14 -22.82 -0.05
C LEU A 169 14.96 -24.32 -0.32
N LYS A 170 15.48 -24.83 -1.44
CA LYS A 170 15.38 -26.23 -1.90
C LYS A 170 13.94 -26.70 -1.97
N ARG A 171 13.06 -25.84 -2.49
CA ARG A 171 11.65 -26.17 -2.66
C ARG A 171 11.51 -27.36 -3.64
N LYS A 172 10.67 -28.32 -3.29
CA LYS A 172 10.43 -29.48 -4.13
C LYS A 172 9.89 -29.06 -5.52
N ASP A 173 10.47 -29.59 -6.58
CA ASP A 173 10.10 -29.32 -7.98
C ASP A 173 10.22 -27.83 -8.38
N ALA A 174 11.06 -27.04 -7.69
CA ALA A 174 11.23 -25.60 -7.94
C ALA A 174 11.61 -25.31 -9.40
N GLU A 175 12.45 -26.14 -10.00
CA GLU A 175 12.93 -25.98 -11.38
C GLU A 175 11.78 -25.93 -12.40
N LYS A 176 10.65 -26.61 -12.13
CA LYS A 176 9.48 -26.61 -13.00
C LYS A 176 8.77 -25.24 -13.08
N SER A 177 9.06 -24.35 -12.13
CA SER A 177 8.48 -23.01 -12.07
C SER A 177 9.24 -21.98 -12.90
N TRP A 178 10.40 -22.35 -13.47
CA TRP A 178 11.32 -21.42 -14.12
C TRP A 178 11.58 -21.78 -15.59
N SER A 179 11.78 -20.77 -16.42
CA SER A 179 12.13 -20.98 -17.83
C SER A 179 13.53 -21.54 -17.98
N GLU A 180 13.81 -22.21 -19.12
CA GLU A 180 15.14 -22.74 -19.43
C GLU A 180 16.25 -21.68 -19.40
N ASP A 181 15.94 -20.44 -19.81
CA ASP A 181 16.91 -19.35 -19.80
C ASP A 181 17.24 -18.91 -18.37
N ILE A 182 16.25 -18.81 -17.50
CA ILE A 182 16.48 -18.55 -16.07
C ILE A 182 17.29 -19.69 -15.44
N LEU A 183 16.97 -20.94 -15.74
CA LEU A 183 17.72 -22.08 -15.23
C LEU A 183 19.20 -22.09 -15.69
N LYS A 184 19.51 -21.65 -16.91
CA LYS A 184 20.91 -21.46 -17.36
C LYS A 184 21.64 -20.40 -16.52
N GLU A 185 20.96 -19.29 -16.19
CA GLU A 185 21.54 -18.28 -15.30
C GLU A 185 21.73 -18.81 -13.87
N VAL A 186 20.81 -19.61 -13.35
CA VAL A 186 20.98 -20.31 -12.05
C VAL A 186 22.22 -21.18 -12.06
N GLU A 187 22.51 -21.94 -13.15
CA GLU A 187 23.73 -22.75 -13.27
C GLU A 187 25.03 -21.90 -13.30
N ARG A 188 24.96 -20.64 -13.75
CA ARG A 188 26.07 -19.70 -13.62
C ARG A 188 26.20 -19.21 -12.19
N LEU A 189 25.11 -18.80 -11.55
CA LEU A 189 25.08 -18.34 -10.17
C LEU A 189 25.63 -19.40 -9.21
N LYS A 190 25.33 -20.69 -9.39
CA LYS A 190 25.90 -21.79 -8.60
C LYS A 190 27.43 -21.83 -8.56
N LYS A 191 28.09 -21.24 -9.58
CA LYS A 191 29.57 -21.21 -9.69
C LYS A 191 30.18 -19.93 -9.13
N THR A 192 29.40 -18.89 -8.95
CA THR A 192 29.87 -17.54 -8.58
C THR A 192 29.39 -17.06 -7.24
N MET A 193 28.22 -17.54 -6.80
CA MET A 193 27.64 -17.17 -5.49
C MET A 193 28.50 -17.68 -4.34
N THR A 194 28.73 -16.81 -3.39
CA THR A 194 29.45 -17.08 -2.14
C THR A 194 28.46 -17.31 -0.99
N PRO A 195 28.91 -17.85 0.16
CA PRO A 195 28.04 -17.94 1.35
C PRO A 195 27.52 -16.58 1.81
N GLU A 196 28.27 -15.50 1.60
CA GLU A 196 27.83 -14.12 1.87
C GLU A 196 26.68 -13.71 0.97
N ASP A 197 26.76 -14.06 -0.32
CA ASP A 197 25.68 -13.78 -1.29
C ASP A 197 24.41 -14.55 -0.92
N ASP A 198 24.54 -15.82 -0.54
CA ASP A 198 23.43 -16.65 -0.08
C ASP A 198 22.78 -16.02 1.18
N HIS A 199 23.57 -15.58 2.14
CA HIS A 199 23.08 -14.90 3.34
C HIS A 199 22.36 -13.60 2.97
N LYS A 200 22.93 -12.78 2.06
CA LYS A 200 22.31 -11.56 1.58
C LYS A 200 20.95 -11.80 0.92
N LEU A 201 20.81 -12.86 0.12
CA LEU A 201 19.52 -13.23 -0.48
C LEU A 201 18.47 -13.62 0.58
N VAL A 202 18.86 -14.42 1.58
CA VAL A 202 17.98 -14.77 2.71
C VAL A 202 17.54 -13.52 3.45
N GLU A 203 18.48 -12.64 3.81
CA GLU A 203 18.20 -11.37 4.47
C GLU A 203 17.23 -10.51 3.66
N ASN A 204 17.49 -10.35 2.36
CA ASN A 204 16.67 -9.49 1.51
C ASN A 204 15.26 -10.07 1.28
N ILE A 205 15.14 -11.36 0.96
CA ILE A 205 13.87 -11.97 0.55
C ILE A 205 12.99 -12.35 1.73
N ILE A 206 13.57 -12.83 2.83
CA ILE A 206 12.80 -13.37 3.96
C ILE A 206 12.77 -12.41 5.14
N VAL A 207 13.92 -11.83 5.53
CA VAL A 207 14.03 -11.13 6.81
C VAL A 207 13.67 -9.66 6.67
N LYS A 208 14.43 -8.90 5.87
CA LYS A 208 14.29 -7.45 5.79
C LYS A 208 13.00 -6.98 5.11
N THR A 209 12.53 -7.70 4.11
CA THR A 209 11.29 -7.34 3.40
C THR A 209 10.04 -7.74 4.16
N GLN A 210 10.09 -8.77 5.00
CA GLN A 210 8.93 -9.29 5.72
C GLN A 210 8.90 -8.85 7.19
N GLY A 211 10.05 -8.63 7.82
CA GLY A 211 10.14 -8.39 9.26
C GLY A 211 9.36 -7.19 9.75
N PHE A 212 9.30 -6.11 8.98
CA PHE A 212 8.57 -4.89 9.37
C PHE A 212 7.14 -4.81 8.80
N VAL A 213 6.77 -5.73 7.90
CA VAL A 213 5.45 -5.74 7.26
C VAL A 213 4.55 -6.81 7.87
N SER A 214 4.90 -8.09 7.72
CA SER A 214 4.08 -9.22 8.16
C SER A 214 4.38 -9.70 9.57
N GLY A 215 5.60 -9.48 10.06
CA GLY A 215 6.05 -9.96 11.36
C GLY A 215 6.11 -11.49 11.53
N ASN A 216 5.95 -12.24 10.42
CA ASN A 216 5.98 -13.71 10.46
C ASN A 216 7.38 -14.27 10.71
N ILE A 217 8.42 -13.55 10.26
CA ILE A 217 9.84 -13.87 10.46
C ILE A 217 10.54 -12.59 10.92
N LYS A 218 11.34 -12.67 11.97
CA LYS A 218 12.03 -11.54 12.57
C LYS A 218 13.54 -11.64 12.35
N GLU A 219 14.23 -10.50 12.50
CA GLU A 219 15.70 -10.42 12.37
C GLU A 219 16.47 -11.31 13.37
N ASP A 220 15.87 -11.61 14.52
CA ASP A 220 16.45 -12.42 15.58
C ASP A 220 16.08 -13.92 15.50
N ASP A 221 15.37 -14.34 14.49
CA ASP A 221 15.06 -15.76 14.27
C ASP A 221 16.31 -16.55 13.86
N GLU A 222 16.63 -17.58 14.61
CA GLU A 222 17.85 -18.40 14.40
C GLU A 222 17.83 -19.19 13.07
N HIS A 223 16.63 -19.55 12.57
CA HIS A 223 16.46 -20.43 11.41
C HIS A 223 15.40 -19.87 10.42
N PRO A 224 15.59 -18.67 9.85
CA PRO A 224 14.57 -18.01 9.03
C PRO A 224 14.17 -18.82 7.78
N VAL A 225 15.09 -19.55 7.16
CA VAL A 225 14.80 -20.41 5.99
C VAL A 225 13.89 -21.57 6.34
N GLU A 226 14.08 -22.18 7.52
CA GLU A 226 13.23 -23.28 7.97
C GLU A 226 11.84 -22.83 8.36
N LEU A 227 11.73 -21.71 9.08
CA LEU A 227 10.45 -21.08 9.40
C LEU A 227 9.70 -20.72 8.11
N PHE A 228 10.42 -20.19 7.13
CA PHE A 228 9.82 -19.84 5.84
C PHE A 228 9.30 -21.07 5.08
N ARG A 229 10.02 -22.21 5.10
CA ARG A 229 9.52 -23.48 4.54
C ARG A 229 8.24 -23.93 5.21
N GLN A 230 8.16 -23.84 6.54
CA GLN A 230 6.95 -24.20 7.28
C GLN A 230 5.76 -23.32 6.88
N LEU A 231 5.96 -22.02 6.67
CA LEU A 231 4.93 -21.14 6.16
C LEU A 231 4.48 -21.52 4.74
N LEU A 232 5.42 -21.87 3.85
CA LEU A 232 5.09 -22.34 2.50
C LEU A 232 4.28 -23.64 2.53
N ASP A 233 4.59 -24.55 3.45
CA ASP A 233 3.88 -25.82 3.58
C ASP A 233 2.41 -25.66 3.96
N LEU A 234 2.00 -24.55 4.61
CA LEU A 234 0.60 -24.22 4.88
C LEU A 234 -0.21 -24.04 3.59
N TYR A 235 0.44 -23.65 2.50
CA TYR A 235 -0.20 -23.42 1.20
C TYR A 235 -0.09 -24.62 0.24
N LYS A 236 0.42 -25.74 0.70
CA LYS A 236 0.54 -26.93 -0.13
C LYS A 236 -0.82 -27.42 -0.60
N GLY A 237 -1.02 -27.39 -1.91
CA GLY A 237 -2.28 -27.77 -2.54
C GLY A 237 -3.31 -26.65 -2.65
N ILE A 238 -3.00 -25.46 -2.20
CA ILE A 238 -3.86 -24.27 -2.39
C ILE A 238 -3.63 -23.74 -3.81
N SER A 239 -4.61 -23.90 -4.68
CA SER A 239 -4.58 -23.34 -6.03
C SER A 239 -4.98 -21.86 -6.05
N LYS A 240 -4.81 -21.20 -7.20
CA LYS A 240 -5.28 -19.82 -7.42
C LYS A 240 -6.80 -19.70 -7.16
N GLU A 241 -7.56 -20.66 -7.62
CA GLU A 241 -9.01 -20.73 -7.43
C GLU A 241 -9.37 -20.90 -5.95
N GLN A 242 -8.65 -21.78 -5.24
CA GLN A 242 -8.89 -21.96 -3.81
C GLN A 242 -8.56 -20.70 -3.00
N LEU A 243 -7.46 -20.02 -3.32
CA LEU A 243 -7.11 -18.75 -2.66
C LEU A 243 -8.16 -17.66 -2.94
N ARG A 244 -8.69 -17.62 -4.18
CA ARG A 244 -9.80 -16.74 -4.56
C ARG A 244 -11.06 -17.03 -3.72
N GLU A 245 -11.45 -18.29 -3.58
CA GLU A 245 -12.60 -18.66 -2.75
C GLU A 245 -12.38 -18.30 -1.27
N ASN A 246 -11.18 -18.47 -0.74
CA ASN A 246 -10.84 -18.06 0.62
C ASN A 246 -10.92 -16.52 0.80
N MET A 247 -10.48 -15.76 -0.18
CA MET A 247 -10.63 -14.30 -0.19
C MET A 247 -12.09 -13.88 -0.26
N LYS A 248 -12.87 -14.53 -1.14
CA LYS A 248 -14.30 -14.27 -1.25
C LYS A 248 -15.01 -14.52 0.07
N TYR A 249 -14.75 -15.66 0.71
CA TYR A 249 -15.32 -15.99 2.03
C TYR A 249 -15.00 -14.91 3.08
N PHE A 250 -13.74 -14.46 3.14
CA PHE A 250 -13.35 -13.38 4.04
C PHE A 250 -14.11 -12.09 3.75
N LEU A 251 -14.18 -11.68 2.49
CA LEU A 251 -14.86 -10.44 2.10
C LEU A 251 -16.36 -10.49 2.36
N GLU A 252 -17.04 -11.59 1.99
CA GLU A 252 -18.47 -11.78 2.27
C GLU A 252 -18.77 -11.68 3.78
N ALA A 253 -17.86 -12.17 4.61
CA ALA A 253 -18.02 -12.12 6.05
C ALA A 253 -17.88 -10.72 6.65
N ILE A 254 -16.98 -9.87 6.10
CA ILE A 254 -16.71 -8.53 6.65
C ILE A 254 -17.57 -7.43 6.01
N MET A 255 -18.10 -7.61 4.78
CA MET A 255 -18.86 -6.56 4.08
C MET A 255 -20.06 -6.02 4.87
N PRO A 256 -20.86 -6.84 5.59
CA PRO A 256 -21.95 -6.29 6.41
C PRO A 256 -21.47 -5.26 7.46
N VAL A 257 -20.28 -5.45 8.03
CA VAL A 257 -19.70 -4.49 8.97
C VAL A 257 -19.18 -3.25 8.19
N CYS A 258 -18.62 -3.45 7.00
CA CYS A 258 -18.20 -2.33 6.16
C CYS A 258 -19.40 -1.46 5.75
N ASP A 259 -20.52 -2.07 5.38
CA ASP A 259 -21.75 -1.35 5.03
C ASP A 259 -22.33 -0.58 6.24
N GLU A 260 -22.34 -1.18 7.43
CA GLU A 260 -22.89 -0.58 8.65
C GLU A 260 -22.02 0.59 9.15
N TYR A 261 -20.70 0.47 9.04
CA TYR A 261 -19.73 1.40 9.62
C TYR A 261 -19.02 2.27 8.58
N ASP A 262 -19.46 2.29 7.32
CA ASP A 262 -18.88 3.06 6.19
C ASP A 262 -17.36 2.81 6.03
N MET A 263 -16.93 1.54 6.04
CA MET A 263 -15.53 1.15 5.96
C MET A 263 -15.14 0.76 4.54
N TYR A 264 -14.09 1.34 4.01
CA TYR A 264 -13.60 1.11 2.65
C TYR A 264 -12.39 0.18 2.66
N MET A 265 -12.61 -1.07 2.29
CA MET A 265 -11.56 -2.08 2.16
C MET A 265 -10.88 -1.94 0.81
N CYS A 266 -9.55 -1.78 0.80
CA CYS A 266 -8.79 -1.67 -0.42
C CYS A 266 -7.63 -2.67 -0.45
N VAL A 267 -7.76 -3.71 -1.30
CA VAL A 267 -6.71 -4.72 -1.46
C VAL A 267 -5.52 -4.13 -2.21
N HIS A 268 -4.31 -4.41 -1.70
CA HIS A 268 -3.07 -4.10 -2.39
C HIS A 268 -2.80 -5.14 -3.49
N PRO A 269 -2.42 -4.76 -4.73
CA PRO A 269 -2.00 -5.70 -5.77
C PRO A 269 -0.78 -6.50 -5.33
N ASP A 270 -0.66 -7.73 -5.83
CA ASP A 270 0.51 -8.56 -5.59
C ASP A 270 1.81 -7.86 -6.04
N ASP A 271 2.87 -7.94 -5.25
CA ASP A 271 4.19 -7.39 -5.56
C ASP A 271 5.30 -8.45 -5.35
N PRO A 272 5.89 -8.98 -6.40
CA PRO A 272 5.63 -8.70 -7.82
C PRO A 272 4.29 -9.28 -8.30
N PRO A 273 3.70 -8.75 -9.41
CA PRO A 273 2.42 -9.17 -9.94
C PRO A 273 2.52 -10.42 -10.82
N PHE A 274 3.20 -11.44 -10.33
CA PHE A 274 3.35 -12.77 -10.95
C PHE A 274 3.65 -13.81 -9.89
N GLN A 275 3.44 -15.07 -10.24
CA GLN A 275 3.61 -16.20 -9.33
C GLN A 275 5.07 -16.38 -8.91
N ILE A 276 5.30 -16.56 -7.61
CA ILE A 276 6.61 -16.82 -7.00
C ILE A 276 6.52 -17.97 -6.01
N LEU A 277 7.58 -18.75 -5.86
CA LEU A 277 7.71 -19.87 -4.89
C LEU A 277 6.57 -20.91 -4.97
N GLY A 278 5.90 -21.03 -6.12
CA GLY A 278 4.73 -21.87 -6.26
C GLY A 278 3.48 -21.39 -5.53
N LEU A 279 3.52 -20.20 -4.89
CA LEU A 279 2.39 -19.59 -4.22
C LEU A 279 1.45 -18.93 -5.23
N PRO A 280 0.12 -19.08 -5.09
CA PRO A 280 -0.81 -18.39 -5.97
C PRO A 280 -0.79 -16.89 -5.71
N ARG A 281 -0.96 -16.09 -6.78
CA ARG A 281 -1.18 -14.65 -6.75
C ARG A 281 -2.51 -14.35 -7.42
N ILE A 282 -3.33 -13.47 -6.84
CA ILE A 282 -4.74 -13.28 -7.21
C ILE A 282 -5.16 -11.86 -7.50
N VAL A 283 -4.25 -10.87 -7.38
CA VAL A 283 -4.47 -9.46 -7.74
C VAL A 283 -3.26 -8.98 -8.56
N THR A 284 -3.09 -9.52 -9.77
CA THR A 284 -1.89 -9.30 -10.60
C THR A 284 -2.14 -8.55 -11.89
N CYS A 285 -3.37 -8.56 -12.40
CA CYS A 285 -3.72 -8.06 -13.74
C CYS A 285 -5.21 -7.70 -13.84
N ASP A 286 -5.63 -7.22 -15.01
CA ASP A 286 -7.01 -6.85 -15.29
C ASP A 286 -8.02 -7.96 -14.97
N GLU A 287 -7.73 -9.19 -15.40
CA GLU A 287 -8.61 -10.34 -15.15
C GLU A 287 -8.80 -10.61 -13.66
N ASP A 288 -7.71 -10.56 -12.88
CA ASP A 288 -7.75 -10.77 -11.44
C ASP A 288 -8.56 -9.68 -10.73
N ILE A 289 -8.32 -8.42 -11.07
CA ILE A 289 -9.05 -7.29 -10.51
C ILE A 289 -10.55 -7.37 -10.86
N GLN A 290 -10.86 -7.71 -12.09
CA GLN A 290 -12.25 -7.88 -12.53
C GLN A 290 -12.94 -9.02 -11.75
N TRP A 291 -12.24 -10.16 -11.58
CA TRP A 291 -12.75 -11.27 -10.79
C TRP A 291 -13.02 -10.83 -9.35
N PHE A 292 -12.04 -10.20 -8.70
CA PHE A 292 -12.10 -9.74 -7.32
C PHE A 292 -13.30 -8.81 -7.07
N LEU A 293 -13.48 -7.79 -7.91
CA LEU A 293 -14.58 -6.84 -7.77
C LEU A 293 -15.96 -7.46 -8.04
N LYS A 294 -16.03 -8.47 -8.92
CA LYS A 294 -17.27 -9.21 -9.20
C LYS A 294 -17.59 -10.27 -8.16
N ALA A 295 -16.59 -10.89 -7.55
CA ALA A 295 -16.77 -11.96 -6.56
C ALA A 295 -17.55 -11.45 -5.33
N VAL A 296 -17.28 -10.19 -4.93
CA VAL A 296 -18.03 -9.49 -3.89
C VAL A 296 -18.31 -8.07 -4.39
N ASP A 297 -19.39 -7.89 -5.15
CA ASP A 297 -19.77 -6.61 -5.73
C ASP A 297 -20.45 -5.72 -4.70
N ASN A 298 -19.62 -5.05 -3.91
CA ASN A 298 -20.01 -4.14 -2.84
C ASN A 298 -19.20 -2.83 -2.98
N PRO A 299 -19.81 -1.64 -2.84
CA PRO A 299 -19.11 -0.35 -2.96
C PRO A 299 -17.97 -0.18 -1.94
N HIS A 300 -18.03 -0.86 -0.80
CA HIS A 300 -16.97 -0.84 0.22
C HIS A 300 -15.79 -1.77 -0.09
N ASN A 301 -15.90 -2.62 -1.13
CA ASN A 301 -14.83 -3.47 -1.62
C ASN A 301 -14.12 -2.83 -2.81
N GLY A 302 -12.84 -2.54 -2.71
CA GLY A 302 -12.10 -1.83 -3.74
C GLY A 302 -10.60 -2.07 -3.70
N LEU A 303 -9.85 -1.17 -4.31
CA LEU A 303 -8.42 -1.31 -4.57
C LEU A 303 -7.60 -0.24 -3.84
N THR A 304 -6.44 -0.64 -3.37
CA THR A 304 -5.26 0.21 -3.31
C THR A 304 -4.64 0.18 -4.72
N PHE A 305 -4.73 1.26 -5.46
CA PHE A 305 -4.12 1.31 -6.80
C PHE A 305 -2.62 1.56 -6.65
N CYS A 306 -1.84 0.49 -6.55
CA CYS A 306 -0.38 0.59 -6.51
C CYS A 306 0.18 0.54 -7.93
N ALA A 307 0.44 1.73 -8.50
CA ALA A 307 1.00 1.83 -9.86
C ALA A 307 2.38 1.19 -9.98
N GLY A 308 3.16 1.17 -8.89
CA GLY A 308 4.45 0.49 -8.86
C GLY A 308 4.34 -1.01 -9.01
N SER A 309 3.55 -1.68 -8.16
CA SER A 309 3.36 -3.13 -8.23
C SER A 309 2.79 -3.55 -9.57
N LEU A 310 1.75 -2.87 -10.07
CA LEU A 310 1.17 -3.16 -11.38
C LEU A 310 2.16 -2.93 -12.51
N SER A 311 3.02 -1.91 -12.45
CA SER A 311 4.01 -1.60 -13.48
C SER A 311 5.20 -2.57 -13.52
N ALA A 312 5.43 -3.35 -12.46
CA ALA A 312 6.41 -4.44 -12.44
C ALA A 312 5.96 -5.64 -13.30
N GLY A 313 4.68 -5.74 -13.65
CA GLY A 313 4.15 -6.73 -14.59
C GLY A 313 4.20 -6.21 -16.03
N ALA A 314 4.99 -6.84 -16.91
CA ALA A 314 5.09 -6.45 -18.32
C ALA A 314 3.75 -6.55 -19.09
N HIS A 315 2.84 -7.38 -18.59
CA HIS A 315 1.51 -7.62 -19.16
C HIS A 315 0.48 -6.53 -18.82
N ASN A 316 0.78 -5.61 -17.91
CA ASN A 316 -0.15 -4.58 -17.48
C ASN A 316 0.04 -3.26 -18.26
N ASP A 317 -1.06 -2.68 -18.75
CA ASP A 317 -1.20 -1.27 -19.06
C ASP A 317 -1.76 -0.55 -17.84
N VAL A 318 -0.88 0.11 -17.09
CA VAL A 318 -1.22 0.69 -15.78
C VAL A 318 -2.23 1.83 -15.91
N GLN A 319 -2.13 2.63 -16.97
CA GLN A 319 -3.02 3.75 -17.23
C GLN A 319 -4.43 3.28 -17.61
N GLU A 320 -4.51 2.20 -18.39
CA GLU A 320 -5.80 1.59 -18.73
C GLU A 320 -6.48 0.95 -17.51
N LEU A 321 -5.70 0.27 -16.67
CA LEU A 321 -6.21 -0.25 -15.38
C LEU A 321 -6.73 0.88 -14.49
N ALA A 322 -6.03 2.01 -14.44
CA ALA A 322 -6.49 3.16 -13.67
C ALA A 322 -7.82 3.70 -14.20
N ARG A 323 -7.96 3.92 -15.51
CA ARG A 323 -9.23 4.38 -16.12
C ARG A 323 -10.39 3.45 -15.80
N LYS A 324 -10.13 2.13 -15.83
CA LYS A 324 -11.15 1.11 -15.62
C LYS A 324 -11.59 1.01 -14.17
N TYR A 325 -10.67 1.21 -13.22
CA TYR A 325 -10.90 0.90 -11.80
C TYR A 325 -10.82 2.12 -10.86
N ALA A 326 -10.67 3.33 -11.37
CA ALA A 326 -10.61 4.53 -10.54
C ALA A 326 -11.80 4.63 -9.57
N SER A 327 -13.03 4.35 -10.04
CA SER A 327 -14.25 4.42 -9.23
C SER A 327 -14.32 3.41 -8.07
N ARG A 328 -13.47 2.40 -8.08
CA ARG A 328 -13.33 1.38 -7.02
C ARG A 328 -11.96 1.45 -6.34
N THR A 329 -11.25 2.58 -6.47
CA THR A 329 -9.95 2.83 -5.83
C THR A 329 -10.13 3.75 -4.63
N TRP A 330 -9.69 3.33 -3.45
CA TRP A 330 -9.83 4.10 -2.21
C TRP A 330 -8.51 4.63 -1.67
N PHE A 331 -7.39 4.17 -2.23
CA PHE A 331 -6.03 4.59 -1.89
C PHE A 331 -5.11 4.46 -3.11
N VAL A 332 -4.18 5.39 -3.30
CA VAL A 332 -3.31 5.43 -4.48
C VAL A 332 -1.83 5.46 -4.09
N HIS A 333 -1.04 4.55 -4.67
CA HIS A 333 0.42 4.58 -4.61
C HIS A 333 0.98 5.09 -5.94
N MET A 334 1.48 6.31 -5.92
CA MET A 334 2.09 6.98 -7.08
C MET A 334 3.56 6.59 -7.20
N ARG A 335 3.80 5.37 -7.64
CA ARG A 335 5.13 4.75 -7.82
C ARG A 335 5.22 4.14 -9.22
N SER A 336 6.43 3.92 -9.73
CA SER A 336 6.64 3.30 -11.04
C SER A 336 7.85 2.39 -11.01
N CYS A 337 7.82 1.31 -11.83
CA CYS A 337 8.95 0.42 -12.04
C CYS A 337 9.48 0.52 -13.47
N HIS A 338 10.75 0.15 -13.64
CA HIS A 338 11.39 -0.08 -14.93
C HIS A 338 11.66 -1.57 -15.10
N ILE A 339 11.26 -2.15 -16.23
CA ILE A 339 11.53 -3.54 -16.59
C ILE A 339 12.68 -3.56 -17.61
N PHE A 340 13.71 -4.34 -17.31
CA PHE A 340 14.84 -4.55 -18.21
C PHE A 340 14.51 -5.56 -19.31
N LYS A 341 15.36 -5.66 -20.33
CA LYS A 341 15.17 -6.57 -21.47
C LYS A 341 15.14 -8.06 -21.09
N ASP A 342 15.77 -8.41 -20.00
CA ASP A 342 15.82 -9.76 -19.44
C ASP A 342 14.62 -10.08 -18.53
N GLY A 343 13.68 -9.14 -18.39
CA GLY A 343 12.51 -9.29 -17.54
C GLY A 343 12.72 -8.88 -16.07
N ASN A 344 13.95 -8.69 -15.64
CA ASN A 344 14.24 -8.15 -14.31
C ASN A 344 13.65 -6.75 -14.17
N PHE A 345 13.37 -6.31 -12.95
CA PHE A 345 12.82 -4.97 -12.76
C PHE A 345 13.42 -4.27 -11.54
N THR A 346 13.33 -2.96 -11.57
CA THR A 346 13.76 -2.08 -10.48
C THR A 346 12.73 -1.00 -10.24
N GLU A 347 12.74 -0.43 -9.03
CA GLU A 347 12.02 0.83 -8.80
C GLU A 347 12.59 1.91 -9.74
N ALA A 348 11.72 2.65 -10.40
CA ALA A 348 12.12 3.76 -11.24
C ALA A 348 12.04 5.09 -10.47
N SER A 349 12.63 6.15 -11.03
CA SER A 349 12.23 7.49 -10.60
C SER A 349 10.74 7.71 -10.91
N HIS A 350 10.07 8.50 -10.10
CA HIS A 350 8.62 8.73 -10.24
C HIS A 350 8.21 9.30 -11.60
N LEU A 351 9.13 9.94 -12.32
CA LEU A 351 8.90 10.45 -13.68
C LEU A 351 9.53 9.60 -14.80
N GLY A 352 10.15 8.47 -14.48
CA GLY A 352 10.96 7.72 -15.44
C GLY A 352 10.58 6.26 -15.63
N GLY A 353 9.51 5.78 -15.01
CA GLY A 353 9.06 4.39 -15.08
C GLY A 353 7.97 4.14 -16.12
N ARG A 354 7.41 2.94 -16.09
CA ARG A 354 6.34 2.49 -17.01
C ARG A 354 4.97 3.08 -16.69
N ALA A 355 4.71 3.47 -15.45
CA ALA A 355 3.49 4.15 -15.07
C ALA A 355 3.64 5.66 -15.38
N ASP A 356 2.75 6.20 -16.21
CA ASP A 356 2.64 7.63 -16.46
C ASP A 356 1.90 8.29 -15.29
N LEU A 357 2.67 8.84 -14.34
CA LEU A 357 2.10 9.44 -13.14
C LEU A 357 1.33 10.74 -13.42
N ILE A 358 1.58 11.40 -14.55
CA ILE A 358 0.81 12.59 -14.98
C ILE A 358 -0.59 12.17 -15.39
N GLU A 359 -0.69 11.13 -16.21
CA GLU A 359 -1.98 10.59 -16.62
C GLU A 359 -2.74 9.98 -15.42
N LEU A 360 -2.06 9.27 -14.53
CA LEU A 360 -2.67 8.75 -13.31
C LEU A 360 -3.23 9.86 -12.42
N ALA A 361 -2.50 10.96 -12.25
CA ALA A 361 -3.01 12.12 -11.51
C ALA A 361 -4.29 12.67 -12.16
N ARG A 362 -4.35 12.82 -13.50
CA ARG A 362 -5.57 13.27 -14.20
C ARG A 362 -6.76 12.33 -13.96
N ILE A 363 -6.51 11.03 -14.00
CA ILE A 363 -7.57 10.02 -13.79
C ILE A 363 -8.14 10.13 -12.38
N PHE A 364 -7.27 10.13 -11.36
CA PHE A 364 -7.71 10.11 -9.96
C PHE A 364 -8.23 11.46 -9.47
N GLU A 365 -7.65 12.58 -9.91
CA GLU A 365 -8.16 13.92 -9.60
C GLU A 365 -9.55 14.15 -10.19
N LYS A 366 -9.81 13.61 -11.39
CA LYS A 366 -11.14 13.66 -12.01
C LYS A 366 -12.14 12.75 -11.28
N GLU A 367 -11.70 11.60 -10.82
CA GLU A 367 -12.55 10.67 -10.07
C GLU A 367 -13.02 11.28 -8.74
N GLU A 368 -12.19 12.05 -8.05
CA GLU A 368 -12.58 12.72 -6.80
C GLU A 368 -13.78 13.66 -6.97
N GLU A 369 -13.97 14.27 -8.15
CA GLU A 369 -15.11 15.15 -8.40
C GLU A 369 -16.45 14.44 -8.20
N GLY A 370 -16.50 13.13 -8.46
CA GLY A 370 -17.69 12.30 -8.26
C GLY A 370 -17.94 11.86 -6.81
N ARG A 371 -16.99 12.12 -5.90
CA ARG A 371 -17.02 11.62 -4.51
C ARG A 371 -17.35 12.69 -3.46
N ALA A 372 -17.54 13.92 -3.86
CA ALA A 372 -17.67 15.07 -2.98
C ALA A 372 -18.77 14.95 -1.90
N ASP A 373 -19.79 14.13 -2.15
CA ASP A 373 -20.93 13.97 -1.24
C ASP A 373 -20.66 13.02 -0.06
N ASN A 374 -19.59 12.19 -0.13
CA ASN A 374 -19.20 11.32 0.98
C ASN A 374 -17.87 11.80 1.59
N PRO A 375 -17.90 12.44 2.80
CA PRO A 375 -16.70 13.02 3.41
C PRO A 375 -15.60 12.02 3.74
N ASN A 376 -15.95 10.71 3.91
CA ASN A 376 -14.98 9.67 4.27
C ASN A 376 -14.10 9.24 3.10
N ILE A 377 -14.55 9.48 1.87
CA ILE A 377 -13.84 9.14 0.63
C ILE A 377 -13.74 10.31 -0.36
N ALA A 378 -14.18 11.49 0.04
CA ALA A 378 -14.18 12.68 -0.83
C ALA A 378 -12.79 13.01 -1.36
N ARG A 379 -11.75 12.81 -0.55
CA ARG A 379 -10.35 12.94 -0.96
C ARG A 379 -9.71 11.56 -1.07
N LEU A 380 -9.02 11.32 -2.17
CA LEU A 380 -8.22 10.12 -2.35
C LEU A 380 -6.88 10.28 -1.63
N PRO A 381 -6.60 9.47 -0.59
CA PRO A 381 -5.27 9.43 -0.02
C PRO A 381 -4.26 8.94 -1.05
N MET A 382 -3.14 9.64 -1.20
CA MET A 382 -2.06 9.32 -2.12
C MET A 382 -0.72 9.31 -1.39
N ARG A 383 0.11 8.34 -1.65
CA ARG A 383 1.51 8.31 -1.23
C ARG A 383 2.46 7.95 -2.36
N VAL A 384 3.70 8.37 -2.25
CA VAL A 384 4.74 8.08 -3.24
C VAL A 384 5.32 6.66 -3.14
N ASP A 385 4.94 5.93 -2.10
CA ASP A 385 5.33 4.55 -1.83
C ASP A 385 6.85 4.38 -1.62
N HIS A 386 7.55 3.59 -2.43
CA HIS A 386 8.99 3.43 -2.35
C HIS A 386 9.74 4.61 -2.99
N GLY A 387 10.89 4.94 -2.44
CA GLY A 387 11.78 5.97 -2.97
C GLY A 387 13.21 5.46 -3.13
N MET A 388 14.00 6.14 -3.95
CA MET A 388 15.43 5.87 -4.06
C MET A 388 16.14 6.21 -2.74
N THR A 389 17.21 5.51 -2.45
CA THR A 389 18.17 5.91 -1.39
C THR A 389 19.18 6.87 -2.01
N MET A 390 19.28 8.08 -1.46
CA MET A 390 20.11 9.16 -2.01
C MET A 390 20.62 10.10 -0.91
N LEU A 391 21.68 10.85 -1.20
CA LEU A 391 22.15 12.00 -0.41
C LEU A 391 22.36 11.71 1.10
N GLY A 392 22.85 10.57 1.49
CA GLY A 392 23.06 10.21 2.90
C GLY A 392 21.87 9.53 3.56
N ASP A 393 20.81 9.19 2.83
CA ASP A 393 19.73 8.33 3.33
C ASP A 393 20.25 6.97 3.83
N ALA A 394 21.24 6.38 3.15
CA ALA A 394 21.82 5.09 3.50
C ALA A 394 22.40 5.04 4.92
N GLU A 395 22.95 6.15 5.41
CA GLU A 395 23.59 6.28 6.72
C GLU A 395 22.55 6.44 7.85
N ARG A 396 21.30 6.71 7.50
CA ARG A 396 20.23 6.99 8.46
C ARG A 396 19.55 5.72 8.97
N GLY A 397 19.74 4.57 8.30
CA GLY A 397 19.15 3.28 8.68
C GLY A 397 17.63 3.29 8.63
N TYR A 398 17.07 3.83 7.56
CA TYR A 398 15.66 3.71 7.22
C TYR A 398 15.35 2.31 6.69
N ASN A 399 14.09 1.90 6.75
CA ASN A 399 13.66 0.67 6.12
C ASN A 399 13.91 0.70 4.60
N ALA A 400 14.26 -0.43 4.02
CA ALA A 400 14.52 -0.54 2.59
C ALA A 400 13.32 -0.07 1.75
N GLY A 401 13.57 0.79 0.77
CA GLY A 401 12.53 1.46 -0.03
C GLY A 401 11.85 2.65 0.65
N TYR A 402 12.07 2.87 1.95
CA TYR A 402 11.41 3.92 2.73
C TYR A 402 12.37 5.04 3.19
N SER A 403 13.31 5.43 2.31
CA SER A 403 14.21 6.57 2.49
C SER A 403 13.45 7.87 2.76
N PHE A 404 14.05 8.83 3.46
CA PHE A 404 13.42 10.14 3.67
C PHE A 404 13.66 11.09 2.50
N LEU A 405 14.95 11.33 2.14
CA LEU A 405 15.28 12.30 1.09
C LEU A 405 14.78 11.84 -0.28
N GLY A 406 14.92 10.56 -0.59
CA GLY A 406 14.42 10.00 -1.85
C GLY A 406 12.91 10.07 -1.98
N ARG A 407 12.15 9.74 -0.93
CA ARG A 407 10.68 9.89 -0.94
C ARG A 407 10.24 11.35 -0.89
N MET A 408 10.97 12.23 -0.20
CA MET A 408 10.72 13.67 -0.22
C MET A 408 10.91 14.24 -1.63
N PHE A 409 11.97 13.84 -2.33
CA PHE A 409 12.17 14.21 -3.74
C PHE A 409 11.01 13.72 -4.62
N ALA A 410 10.60 12.48 -4.45
CA ALA A 410 9.45 11.90 -5.14
C ALA A 410 8.15 12.65 -4.83
N MET A 411 7.91 12.98 -3.56
CA MET A 411 6.73 13.75 -3.12
C MET A 411 6.71 15.13 -3.78
N GLY A 412 7.85 15.82 -3.87
CA GLY A 412 7.94 17.10 -4.57
C GLY A 412 7.60 16.99 -6.06
N GLN A 413 8.04 15.91 -6.74
CA GLN A 413 7.67 15.64 -8.13
C GLN A 413 6.17 15.41 -8.29
N VAL A 414 5.58 14.54 -7.46
CA VAL A 414 4.15 14.21 -7.52
C VAL A 414 3.29 15.40 -7.14
N GLN A 415 3.67 16.19 -6.15
CA GLN A 415 2.98 17.44 -5.80
C GLN A 415 2.97 18.43 -6.97
N GLY A 416 4.09 18.55 -7.70
CA GLY A 416 4.16 19.39 -8.90
C GLY A 416 3.24 18.92 -10.01
N ILE A 417 3.12 17.60 -10.21
CA ILE A 417 2.18 16.99 -11.15
C ILE A 417 0.74 17.32 -10.73
N ILE A 418 0.37 17.01 -9.50
CA ILE A 418 -0.98 17.25 -8.96
C ILE A 418 -1.35 18.73 -9.09
N ALA A 419 -0.48 19.65 -8.68
CA ALA A 419 -0.72 21.09 -8.79
C ALA A 419 -0.95 21.54 -10.26
N THR A 420 -0.29 20.89 -11.22
CA THR A 420 -0.49 21.16 -12.65
C THR A 420 -1.84 20.64 -13.12
N VAL A 421 -2.19 19.41 -12.76
CA VAL A 421 -3.47 18.78 -13.10
C VAL A 421 -4.65 19.52 -12.45
N ASP A 422 -4.53 19.91 -11.19
CA ASP A 422 -5.53 20.72 -10.49
C ASP A 422 -5.82 22.02 -11.25
N ARG A 423 -4.78 22.66 -11.76
CA ARG A 423 -4.92 23.87 -12.57
C ARG A 423 -5.62 23.60 -13.91
N GLU A 424 -5.29 22.48 -14.57
CA GLU A 424 -5.98 22.04 -15.80
C GLU A 424 -7.49 21.81 -15.53
N LEU A 425 -7.83 21.22 -14.39
CA LEU A 425 -9.20 20.94 -13.94
C LEU A 425 -9.89 22.17 -13.32
N GLY A 426 -9.20 23.30 -13.20
CA GLY A 426 -9.70 24.52 -12.58
C GLY A 426 -9.95 24.38 -11.07
N LYS A 427 -9.22 23.51 -10.39
CA LYS A 427 -9.20 23.38 -8.93
C LYS A 427 -8.33 24.48 -8.31
N PRO A 428 -8.56 24.90 -7.06
CA PRO A 428 -7.72 25.89 -6.40
C PRO A 428 -6.34 25.30 -6.08
N PHE A 429 -5.32 26.12 -6.16
CA PHE A 429 -4.02 25.76 -5.62
C PHE A 429 -4.12 25.69 -4.08
N HIS A 430 -3.72 24.57 -3.52
CA HIS A 430 -3.70 24.35 -2.10
C HIS A 430 -2.32 23.88 -1.63
N GLN A 431 -1.75 24.58 -0.66
CA GLN A 431 -0.49 24.23 -0.02
C GLN A 431 -0.68 24.25 1.51
N PRO A 432 -1.14 23.13 2.10
CA PRO A 432 -1.43 23.08 3.53
C PRO A 432 -0.22 23.39 4.39
N GLY A 433 -0.47 24.06 5.50
CA GLY A 433 0.49 24.25 6.58
C GLY A 433 1.59 25.28 6.36
N PHE A 434 1.65 25.97 5.21
CA PHE A 434 2.68 26.98 4.97
C PHE A 434 2.20 28.41 5.28
N TRP A 435 0.92 28.73 5.01
CA TRP A 435 0.40 30.09 5.05
C TRP A 435 -1.06 30.14 5.50
N GLU A 436 -1.45 29.31 6.45
CA GLU A 436 -2.77 29.41 7.07
C GLU A 436 -2.77 30.61 8.04
N GLU A 437 -3.53 31.66 7.71
CA GLU A 437 -3.84 32.80 8.57
C GLU A 437 -5.01 32.49 9.51
#